data_6c18d636c79d4225fad845ec72491d78
#
_entry.id   6c18d636c79d4225fad845ec72491d78
#
_cell.length_a   1.000
_cell.length_b   1.000
_cell.length_c   1.000
_cell.angle_alpha   90.00
_cell.angle_beta   90.00
_cell.angle_gamma   90.00
#
_symmetry.space_group_name_H-M   'P 1'
#
loop_
_entity.id
_entity.type
_entity.pdbx_description
1 polymer ?
#
loop_
_entity_poly.entity_id
_entity_poly.type
_entity_poly.pdbx_seq_one_letter_code
_entity_poly.pdbx_strand_id
1 'polypeptide(L)'
;MHGKVTSTLSLSATDKLTLEDVHGTGNSGPRKPLPKNPLANPPPISGEPDIIDVLDDDKHRQQRQLFNHGFSTRALKEQEPLLRKHVDRLVAAVQSRADQGLEMNTVDMFNFLAFDVMGDLAFGTSVGLLENTEYNSWVRVIVATIKVVTIRIVVFYHIPFAPKIPPRLVPKSMKARRDAHMKFAEDRVRERSEWKTDRPDLWGLIMDASDEKKARLSLDQMVGNAALFMVVGSETTATVLSGTLYLLLKNPKFMEKLKQEVHNNSSSKEEMAIEALPKLTYLSAVLDEVMRICQRSAI
;
A
#
# COMPACT_ATOMS: atom_id res chain seq x y z
N MET A 1 14.51 31.02 30.41
CA MET A 1 14.67 31.39 28.97
C MET A 1 14.57 30.10 28.15
N HIS A 2 13.37 29.78 27.66
CA HIS A 2 13.15 28.60 26.82
C HIS A 2 13.06 29.08 25.36
N GLY A 3 14.18 28.92 24.64
CA GLY A 3 14.23 29.20 23.21
C GLY A 3 13.42 28.15 22.46
N LYS A 4 12.33 28.58 21.82
CA LYS A 4 11.62 27.79 20.80
C LYS A 4 12.56 27.64 19.61
N VAL A 5 13.11 26.44 19.41
CA VAL A 5 13.78 26.08 18.16
C VAL A 5 12.67 25.74 17.15
N THR A 6 12.23 26.73 16.39
CA THR A 6 11.50 26.53 15.15
C THR A 6 12.50 26.52 14.00
N SER A 7 13.24 25.44 13.84
CA SER A 7 13.98 25.20 12.62
C SER A 7 13.30 24.05 11.87
N THR A 8 12.68 24.38 10.75
CA THR A 8 12.36 23.46 9.67
C THR A 8 13.69 22.93 9.12
N LEU A 9 14.24 21.93 9.76
CA LEU A 9 15.33 21.13 9.20
C LEU A 9 14.69 20.22 8.14
N SER A 10 14.80 20.62 6.89
CA SER A 10 14.72 19.69 5.78
C SER A 10 15.97 18.80 5.84
N LEU A 11 15.90 17.74 6.62
CA LEU A 11 16.94 16.72 6.66
C LEU A 11 16.92 15.98 5.32
N SER A 12 17.93 16.27 4.50
CA SER A 12 18.22 15.43 3.33
C SER A 12 18.56 14.03 3.85
N ALA A 13 17.70 13.05 3.55
CA ALA A 13 17.79 11.66 4.02
C ALA A 13 18.97 10.86 3.39
N THR A 14 20.07 11.52 3.07
CA THR A 14 21.24 10.89 2.45
C THR A 14 22.28 10.43 3.46
N ASP A 15 22.12 10.77 4.74
CA ASP A 15 23.01 10.32 5.78
C ASP A 15 22.41 9.12 6.53
N LYS A 16 23.10 7.97 6.48
CA LYS A 16 22.68 6.73 7.14
C LYS A 16 22.46 6.91 8.64
N LEU A 17 23.28 7.76 9.28
CA LEU A 17 23.13 8.11 10.70
C LEU A 17 21.84 8.86 10.98
N THR A 18 21.42 9.75 10.07
CA THR A 18 20.17 10.51 10.21
C THR A 18 18.93 9.60 10.08
N LEU A 19 18.98 8.59 9.20
CA LEU A 19 17.91 7.59 9.07
C LEU A 19 17.80 6.72 10.33
N GLU A 20 18.91 6.28 10.90
CA GLU A 20 18.94 5.52 12.14
C GLU A 20 18.47 6.35 13.34
N ASP A 21 18.82 7.64 13.41
CA ASP A 21 18.43 8.55 14.50
C ASP A 21 16.94 8.93 14.43
N VAL A 22 16.37 9.09 13.23
CA VAL A 22 14.97 9.52 13.04
C VAL A 22 14.01 8.35 12.98
N HIS A 23 14.38 7.25 12.30
CA HIS A 23 13.51 6.10 12.02
C HIS A 23 13.95 4.82 12.72
N GLY A 24 15.13 4.82 13.35
CA GLY A 24 15.68 3.65 14.03
C GLY A 24 14.86 3.27 15.25
N THR A 25 14.44 2.02 15.31
CA THR A 25 13.77 1.41 16.46
C THR A 25 14.80 0.99 17.51
N GLY A 26 15.52 1.93 18.10
CA GLY A 26 16.16 1.73 19.40
C GLY A 26 17.16 0.57 19.59
N ASN A 27 17.68 -0.09 18.54
CA ASN A 27 18.74 -1.09 18.70
C ASN A 27 20.10 -0.47 19.07
N SER A 28 20.23 0.87 18.99
CA SER A 28 21.46 1.59 19.29
C SER A 28 21.41 2.41 20.60
N GLY A 29 20.38 2.21 21.45
CA GLY A 29 20.29 2.90 22.73
C GLY A 29 18.88 3.14 23.27
N PRO A 30 18.74 3.70 24.50
CA PRO A 30 17.46 3.84 25.22
C PRO A 30 16.59 5.00 24.69
N ARG A 31 16.72 5.43 23.46
CA ARG A 31 15.92 6.52 22.90
C ARG A 31 14.57 6.01 22.45
N LYS A 32 13.50 6.62 22.96
CA LYS A 32 12.16 6.43 22.43
C LYS A 32 12.10 6.99 21.02
N PRO A 33 11.36 6.34 20.10
CA PRO A 33 11.13 6.89 18.77
C PRO A 33 10.53 8.31 18.87
N LEU A 34 10.83 9.15 17.88
CA LEU A 34 10.23 10.48 17.83
C LEU A 34 8.71 10.38 17.67
N PRO A 35 7.93 11.16 18.42
CA PRO A 35 6.49 11.12 18.31
C PRO A 35 6.04 11.59 16.93
N LYS A 36 5.00 10.97 16.38
CA LYS A 36 4.38 11.42 15.13
C LYS A 36 3.88 12.85 15.26
N ASN A 37 4.06 13.65 14.20
CA ASN A 37 3.55 15.02 14.17
C ASN A 37 2.01 15.00 14.00
N PRO A 38 1.22 15.51 14.95
CA PRO A 38 -0.24 15.54 14.84
C PRO A 38 -0.76 16.37 13.65
N LEU A 39 0.04 17.33 13.15
CA LEU A 39 -0.34 18.14 11.98
C LEU A 39 -0.21 17.34 10.67
N ALA A 40 0.77 16.42 10.62
CA ALA A 40 0.96 15.53 9.48
C ALA A 40 0.02 14.31 9.54
N ASN A 41 -0.50 13.98 10.73
CA ASN A 41 -1.44 12.90 10.96
C ASN A 41 -2.76 13.47 11.52
N PRO A 42 -3.60 14.05 10.67
CA PRO A 42 -4.86 14.64 11.10
C PRO A 42 -5.79 13.56 11.66
N PRO A 43 -6.75 13.93 12.54
CA PRO A 43 -7.68 12.97 13.16
C PRO A 43 -8.31 12.03 12.12
N PRO A 44 -8.48 10.74 12.48
CA PRO A 44 -9.01 9.75 11.57
C PRO A 44 -10.38 10.15 11.03
N ILE A 45 -10.64 9.74 9.81
CA ILE A 45 -11.91 10.04 9.14
C ILE A 45 -13.01 9.11 9.67
N SER A 46 -12.65 7.95 10.18
CA SER A 46 -13.52 6.84 10.57
C SER A 46 -13.74 6.68 12.08
N GLY A 47 -13.40 7.64 12.90
CA GLY A 47 -13.58 7.54 14.36
C GLY A 47 -12.45 6.80 15.09
N GLU A 48 -12.07 5.59 14.67
CA GLU A 48 -10.91 4.85 15.18
C GLU A 48 -9.71 5.01 14.23
N PRO A 49 -8.50 5.29 14.74
CA PRO A 49 -7.32 5.47 13.92
C PRO A 49 -6.86 4.14 13.30
N ASP A 50 -6.55 4.17 12.02
CA ASP A 50 -5.83 3.09 11.35
C ASP A 50 -4.34 3.07 11.76
N ILE A 51 -3.57 2.11 11.27
CA ILE A 51 -2.17 1.92 11.67
C ILE A 51 -1.27 3.13 11.35
N ILE A 52 -1.60 3.93 10.33
CA ILE A 52 -0.85 5.14 9.98
C ILE A 52 -1.21 6.29 10.92
N ASP A 53 -2.49 6.47 11.19
CA ASP A 53 -3.02 7.62 11.93
C ASP A 53 -2.89 7.48 13.46
N VAL A 54 -2.62 6.27 13.99
CA VAL A 54 -2.39 6.07 15.42
C VAL A 54 -1.18 6.88 15.90
N LEU A 55 -1.41 7.83 16.82
CA LEU A 55 -0.37 8.66 17.44
C LEU A 55 0.22 8.02 18.69
N ASP A 56 -0.51 7.16 19.35
CA ASP A 56 -0.07 6.43 20.56
C ASP A 56 0.83 5.26 20.17
N ASP A 57 2.07 5.27 20.66
CA ASP A 57 3.09 4.27 20.31
C ASP A 57 2.71 2.85 20.74
N ASP A 58 2.01 2.69 21.87
CA ASP A 58 1.63 1.37 22.38
C ASP A 58 0.49 0.78 21.57
N LYS A 59 -0.51 1.60 21.22
CA LYS A 59 -1.60 1.20 20.32
C LYS A 59 -1.09 0.88 18.93
N HIS A 60 -0.15 1.70 18.39
CA HIS A 60 0.49 1.43 17.11
C HIS A 60 1.24 0.09 17.13
N ARG A 61 2.01 -0.17 18.21
CA ARG A 61 2.73 -1.42 18.37
C ARG A 61 1.80 -2.63 18.41
N GLN A 62 0.67 -2.52 19.14
CA GLN A 62 -0.35 -3.57 19.20
C GLN A 62 -0.95 -3.87 17.82
N GLN A 63 -1.38 -2.85 17.08
CA GLN A 63 -1.90 -3.04 15.72
C GLN A 63 -0.84 -3.66 14.82
N ARG A 64 0.39 -3.12 14.83
CA ARG A 64 1.48 -3.63 14.01
C ARG A 64 1.83 -5.10 14.29
N GLN A 65 1.78 -5.51 15.56
CA GLN A 65 2.02 -6.91 15.93
C GLN A 65 0.98 -7.87 15.35
N LEU A 66 -0.27 -7.45 15.22
CA LEU A 66 -1.32 -8.23 14.57
C LEU A 66 -1.09 -8.30 13.05
N PHE A 67 -0.84 -7.15 12.42
CA PHE A 67 -0.60 -7.09 10.97
C PHE A 67 0.67 -7.83 10.54
N ASN A 68 1.72 -7.85 11.35
CA ASN A 68 2.97 -8.57 11.03
C ASN A 68 2.74 -10.05 10.69
N HIS A 69 1.68 -10.67 11.20
CA HIS A 69 1.35 -12.06 10.87
C HIS A 69 0.95 -12.19 9.39
N GLY A 70 0.13 -11.27 8.88
CA GLY A 70 -0.31 -11.27 7.48
C GLY A 70 0.77 -10.85 6.48
N PHE A 71 1.86 -10.21 6.94
CA PHE A 71 2.99 -9.76 6.11
C PHE A 71 4.29 -10.55 6.36
N SER A 72 4.22 -11.66 7.08
CA SER A 72 5.38 -12.53 7.30
C SER A 72 5.76 -13.29 6.03
N THR A 73 7.02 -13.76 5.94
CA THR A 73 7.46 -14.60 4.82
C THR A 73 6.59 -15.86 4.65
N ARG A 74 6.13 -16.44 5.77
CA ARG A 74 5.19 -17.56 5.74
C ARG A 74 3.85 -17.17 5.13
N ALA A 75 3.29 -16.04 5.57
CA ALA A 75 2.02 -15.52 5.05
C ALA A 75 2.11 -15.22 3.55
N LEU A 76 3.19 -14.57 3.10
CA LEU A 76 3.42 -14.30 1.67
C LEU A 76 3.46 -15.58 0.84
N LYS A 77 4.06 -16.66 1.36
CA LYS A 77 4.06 -17.95 0.69
C LYS A 77 2.65 -18.58 0.61
N GLU A 78 1.88 -18.48 1.69
CA GLU A 78 0.50 -18.95 1.71
C GLU A 78 -0.41 -18.11 0.77
N GLN A 79 -0.10 -16.83 0.58
CA GLN A 79 -0.79 -15.91 -0.32
C GLN A 79 -0.34 -16.04 -1.79
N GLU A 80 0.77 -16.71 -2.09
CA GLU A 80 1.33 -16.81 -3.44
C GLU A 80 0.30 -17.27 -4.49
N PRO A 81 -0.54 -18.28 -4.25
CA PRO A 81 -1.55 -18.69 -5.24
C PRO A 81 -2.54 -17.58 -5.59
N LEU A 82 -2.89 -16.71 -4.62
CA LEU A 82 -3.77 -15.56 -4.84
C LEU A 82 -3.09 -14.52 -5.73
N LEU A 83 -1.84 -14.19 -5.43
CA LEU A 83 -1.04 -13.25 -6.23
C LEU A 83 -0.85 -13.77 -7.64
N ARG A 84 -0.44 -15.03 -7.79
CA ARG A 84 -0.18 -15.70 -9.08
C ARG A 84 -1.41 -15.67 -9.98
N LYS A 85 -2.59 -15.95 -9.45
CA LYS A 85 -3.86 -15.88 -10.18
C LYS A 85 -4.08 -14.51 -10.85
N HIS A 86 -3.77 -13.41 -10.16
CA HIS A 86 -3.93 -12.07 -10.72
C HIS A 86 -2.82 -11.71 -11.72
N VAL A 87 -1.59 -12.14 -11.46
CA VAL A 87 -0.47 -11.99 -12.41
C VAL A 87 -0.76 -12.75 -13.71
N ASP A 88 -1.28 -13.97 -13.62
CA ASP A 88 -1.67 -14.75 -14.79
C ASP A 88 -2.76 -14.11 -15.62
N ARG A 89 -3.74 -13.48 -14.97
CA ARG A 89 -4.79 -12.71 -15.65
C ARG A 89 -4.21 -11.49 -16.36
N LEU A 90 -3.28 -10.77 -15.72
CA LEU A 90 -2.58 -9.66 -16.36
C LEU A 90 -1.82 -10.13 -17.61
N VAL A 91 -1.01 -11.20 -17.48
CA VAL A 91 -0.24 -11.73 -18.61
C VAL A 91 -1.16 -12.16 -19.76
N ALA A 92 -2.27 -12.84 -19.46
CA ALA A 92 -3.25 -13.23 -20.46
C ALA A 92 -3.90 -12.02 -21.16
N ALA A 93 -4.22 -10.97 -20.41
CA ALA A 93 -4.78 -9.74 -20.98
C ALA A 93 -3.77 -9.02 -21.89
N VAL A 94 -2.50 -8.96 -21.47
CA VAL A 94 -1.40 -8.39 -22.29
C VAL A 94 -1.23 -9.20 -23.58
N GLN A 95 -1.16 -10.54 -23.48
CA GLN A 95 -1.00 -11.42 -24.63
C GLN A 95 -2.16 -11.26 -25.63
N SER A 96 -3.39 -11.27 -25.15
CA SER A 96 -4.58 -11.12 -25.99
C SER A 96 -4.57 -9.79 -26.78
N ARG A 97 -4.13 -8.70 -26.15
CA ARG A 97 -4.01 -7.41 -26.85
C ARG A 97 -2.86 -7.40 -27.86
N ALA A 98 -1.72 -8.01 -27.50
CA ALA A 98 -0.58 -8.13 -28.41
C ALA A 98 -0.94 -8.95 -29.66
N ASP A 99 -1.65 -10.08 -29.49
CA ASP A 99 -2.10 -10.93 -30.60
C ASP A 99 -3.05 -10.20 -31.56
N GLN A 100 -3.83 -9.24 -31.03
CA GLN A 100 -4.74 -8.40 -31.80
C GLN A 100 -4.06 -7.13 -32.40
N GLY A 101 -2.78 -6.89 -32.10
CA GLY A 101 -2.07 -5.68 -32.52
C GLY A 101 -2.61 -4.40 -31.89
N LEU A 102 -3.28 -4.50 -30.73
CA LEU A 102 -3.90 -3.37 -30.04
C LEU A 102 -2.93 -2.72 -29.05
N GLU A 103 -2.93 -1.40 -29.02
CA GLU A 103 -2.23 -0.63 -28.00
C GLU A 103 -2.85 -0.86 -26.61
N MET A 104 -2.01 -0.73 -25.58
CA MET A 104 -2.42 -0.91 -24.19
C MET A 104 -1.81 0.16 -23.29
N ASN A 105 -2.63 0.75 -22.44
CA ASN A 105 -2.14 1.59 -21.35
C ASN A 105 -1.63 0.70 -20.20
N THR A 106 -0.32 0.54 -20.12
CA THR A 106 0.31 -0.31 -19.10
C THR A 106 0.14 0.22 -17.68
N VAL A 107 0.01 1.54 -17.51
CA VAL A 107 -0.25 2.17 -16.21
C VAL A 107 -1.62 1.72 -15.67
N ASP A 108 -2.66 1.76 -16.51
CA ASP A 108 -3.98 1.29 -16.11
C ASP A 108 -3.97 -0.21 -15.78
N MET A 109 -3.25 -1.02 -16.57
CA MET A 109 -3.16 -2.47 -16.32
C MET A 109 -2.47 -2.81 -14.98
N PHE A 110 -1.40 -2.09 -14.63
CA PHE A 110 -0.77 -2.27 -13.32
C PHE A 110 -1.64 -1.74 -12.18
N ASN A 111 -2.39 -0.67 -12.39
CA ASN A 111 -3.40 -0.25 -11.42
C ASN A 111 -4.49 -1.31 -11.23
N PHE A 112 -5.02 -1.88 -12.32
CA PHE A 112 -6.02 -2.95 -12.25
C PHE A 112 -5.48 -4.16 -11.49
N LEU A 113 -4.25 -4.59 -11.79
CA LEU A 113 -3.58 -5.67 -11.05
C LEU A 113 -3.50 -5.35 -9.56
N ALA A 114 -2.97 -4.19 -9.21
CA ALA A 114 -2.73 -3.84 -7.82
C ALA A 114 -4.03 -3.70 -7.02
N PHE A 115 -5.08 -3.09 -7.59
CA PHE A 115 -6.39 -3.01 -6.95
C PHE A 115 -7.06 -4.37 -6.81
N ASP A 116 -6.95 -5.25 -7.81
CA ASP A 116 -7.53 -6.60 -7.75
C ASP A 116 -6.83 -7.48 -6.73
N VAL A 117 -5.49 -7.41 -6.66
CA VAL A 117 -4.69 -8.09 -5.63
C VAL A 117 -5.06 -7.59 -4.24
N MET A 118 -5.08 -6.26 -4.04
CA MET A 118 -5.41 -5.70 -2.73
C MET A 118 -6.85 -5.96 -2.32
N GLY A 119 -7.79 -5.93 -3.26
CA GLY A 119 -9.17 -6.32 -2.99
C GLY A 119 -9.30 -7.76 -2.54
N ASP A 120 -8.58 -8.65 -3.20
CA ASP A 120 -8.56 -10.08 -2.88
C ASP A 120 -7.89 -10.36 -1.52
N LEU A 121 -6.79 -9.68 -1.19
CA LEU A 121 -6.10 -9.81 0.09
C LEU A 121 -6.85 -9.13 1.25
N ALA A 122 -7.40 -7.92 1.02
CA ALA A 122 -8.01 -7.12 2.08
C ALA A 122 -9.50 -7.40 2.30
N PHE A 123 -10.21 -7.96 1.32
CA PHE A 123 -11.65 -8.23 1.43
C PHE A 123 -12.02 -9.67 1.05
N GLY A 124 -11.05 -10.50 0.67
CA GLY A 124 -11.31 -11.87 0.20
C GLY A 124 -11.91 -11.96 -1.20
N THR A 125 -12.15 -10.83 -1.88
CA THR A 125 -12.74 -10.77 -3.22
C THR A 125 -12.06 -9.74 -4.08
N SER A 126 -11.76 -10.12 -5.34
CA SER A 126 -11.23 -9.19 -6.34
C SER A 126 -12.23 -8.08 -6.65
N VAL A 127 -11.72 -6.91 -7.02
CA VAL A 127 -12.53 -5.78 -7.49
C VAL A 127 -12.98 -5.95 -8.95
N GLY A 128 -12.33 -6.87 -9.70
CA GLY A 128 -12.67 -7.23 -11.07
C GLY A 128 -12.22 -6.25 -12.14
N LEU A 129 -11.19 -5.45 -11.88
CA LEU A 129 -10.72 -4.44 -12.84
C LEU A 129 -9.95 -5.06 -14.00
N LEU A 130 -9.15 -6.10 -13.76
CA LEU A 130 -8.44 -6.83 -14.83
C LEU A 130 -9.41 -7.52 -15.79
N GLU A 131 -10.53 -8.02 -15.28
CA GLU A 131 -11.53 -8.71 -16.08
C GLU A 131 -12.32 -7.74 -16.96
N ASN A 132 -12.74 -6.60 -16.37
CA ASN A 132 -13.53 -5.60 -17.07
C ASN A 132 -12.67 -4.61 -17.88
N THR A 133 -11.37 -4.55 -17.64
CA THR A 133 -10.42 -3.57 -18.22
C THR A 133 -10.87 -2.10 -18.07
N GLU A 134 -11.61 -1.81 -17.01
CA GLU A 134 -12.16 -0.49 -16.71
C GLU A 134 -12.15 -0.22 -15.21
N TYR A 135 -11.95 1.06 -14.86
CA TYR A 135 -12.14 1.53 -13.49
C TYR A 135 -13.63 1.51 -13.13
N ASN A 136 -13.99 0.76 -12.10
CA ASN A 136 -15.32 0.84 -11.55
C ASN A 136 -15.53 2.18 -10.77
N SER A 137 -16.78 2.47 -10.43
CA SER A 137 -17.15 3.72 -9.77
C SER A 137 -16.44 3.92 -8.42
N TRP A 138 -16.24 2.83 -7.68
CA TRP A 138 -15.60 2.88 -6.36
C TRP A 138 -14.11 3.20 -6.43
N VAL A 139 -13.36 2.55 -7.33
CA VAL A 139 -11.92 2.83 -7.51
C VAL A 139 -11.70 4.25 -8.00
N ARG A 140 -12.58 4.78 -8.87
CA ARG A 140 -12.54 6.20 -9.25
C ARG A 140 -12.71 7.13 -8.03
N VAL A 141 -13.54 6.76 -7.07
CA VAL A 141 -13.69 7.50 -5.80
C VAL A 141 -12.42 7.43 -4.96
N ILE A 142 -11.76 6.27 -4.87
CA ILE A 142 -10.48 6.11 -4.15
C ILE A 142 -9.42 7.05 -4.74
N VAL A 143 -9.16 6.96 -6.05
CA VAL A 143 -8.15 7.79 -6.74
C VAL A 143 -8.45 9.29 -6.55
N ALA A 144 -9.71 9.68 -6.61
CA ALA A 144 -10.09 11.08 -6.31
C ALA A 144 -9.87 11.45 -4.84
N THR A 145 -10.06 10.51 -3.91
CA THR A 145 -9.90 10.73 -2.46
C THR A 145 -8.43 10.93 -2.08
N ILE A 146 -7.50 10.21 -2.70
CA ILE A 146 -6.06 10.36 -2.45
C ILE A 146 -5.63 11.81 -2.67
N LYS A 147 -6.04 12.43 -3.78
CA LYS A 147 -5.74 13.84 -4.07
C LYS A 147 -6.27 14.78 -2.99
N VAL A 148 -7.47 14.50 -2.50
CA VAL A 148 -8.11 15.31 -1.43
C VAL A 148 -7.37 15.15 -0.11
N VAL A 149 -6.96 13.93 0.25
CA VAL A 149 -6.19 13.67 1.47
C VAL A 149 -4.84 14.36 1.40
N THR A 150 -4.12 14.27 0.27
CA THR A 150 -2.85 14.97 0.08
C THR A 150 -3.00 16.49 0.25
N ILE A 151 -4.01 17.09 -0.40
CA ILE A 151 -4.29 18.52 -0.26
C ILE A 151 -4.60 18.86 1.21
N ARG A 152 -5.39 18.02 1.90
CA ARG A 152 -5.72 18.22 3.32
C ARG A 152 -4.45 18.21 4.19
N ILE A 153 -3.55 17.25 4.00
CA ILE A 153 -2.29 17.17 4.75
C ILE A 153 -1.46 18.43 4.51
N VAL A 154 -1.27 18.84 3.26
CA VAL A 154 -0.54 20.06 2.89
C VAL A 154 -1.17 21.30 3.52
N VAL A 155 -2.49 21.43 3.44
CA VAL A 155 -3.23 22.56 4.03
C VAL A 155 -3.09 22.59 5.55
N PHE A 156 -3.20 21.45 6.24
CA PHE A 156 -3.06 21.37 7.69
C PHE A 156 -1.64 21.65 8.14
N TYR A 157 -0.65 21.24 7.36
CA TYR A 157 0.76 21.49 7.67
C TYR A 157 1.14 22.96 7.51
N HIS A 158 0.67 23.64 6.45
CA HIS A 158 1.08 25.00 6.12
C HIS A 158 0.16 26.08 6.66
N ILE A 159 -1.10 25.75 6.98
CA ILE A 159 -2.09 26.70 7.45
C ILE A 159 -2.47 26.40 8.91
N PRO A 160 -1.93 27.14 9.90
CA PRO A 160 -2.13 26.85 11.33
C PRO A 160 -3.60 26.86 11.78
N PHE A 161 -4.48 27.52 11.02
CA PHE A 161 -5.91 27.62 11.34
C PHE A 161 -6.76 26.53 10.65
N ALA A 162 -6.19 25.79 9.71
CA ALA A 162 -6.92 24.78 8.96
C ALA A 162 -7.58 23.70 9.83
N PRO A 163 -6.95 23.20 10.92
CA PRO A 163 -7.61 22.26 11.84
C PRO A 163 -8.84 22.83 12.55
N LYS A 164 -8.97 24.15 12.61
CA LYS A 164 -10.11 24.86 13.24
C LYS A 164 -11.26 25.12 12.27
N ILE A 165 -11.11 24.77 11.00
CA ILE A 165 -12.17 24.91 10.00
C ILE A 165 -13.32 23.98 10.38
N PRO A 166 -14.52 24.51 10.62
CA PRO A 166 -15.65 23.68 11.00
C PRO A 166 -15.97 22.64 9.90
N PRO A 167 -16.29 21.39 10.26
CA PRO A 167 -16.64 20.33 9.30
C PRO A 167 -17.79 20.72 8.33
N ARG A 168 -18.64 21.66 8.73
CA ARG A 168 -19.74 22.19 7.90
C ARG A 168 -19.26 22.97 6.66
N LEU A 169 -18.00 23.45 6.66
CA LEU A 169 -17.41 24.16 5.52
C LEU A 169 -16.75 23.21 4.51
N VAL A 170 -16.61 21.92 4.85
CA VAL A 170 -16.13 20.92 3.91
C VAL A 170 -17.21 20.68 2.85
N PRO A 171 -16.87 20.73 1.55
CA PRO A 171 -17.84 20.50 0.48
C PRO A 171 -18.59 19.17 0.65
N LYS A 172 -19.93 19.22 0.47
CA LYS A 172 -20.80 18.03 0.62
C LYS A 172 -20.36 16.89 -0.31
N SER A 173 -19.86 17.20 -1.50
CA SER A 173 -19.37 16.21 -2.45
C SER A 173 -18.13 15.46 -1.95
N MET A 174 -17.23 16.13 -1.23
CA MET A 174 -16.06 15.49 -0.61
C MET A 174 -16.48 14.55 0.52
N LYS A 175 -17.42 15.01 1.36
CA LYS A 175 -17.98 14.18 2.43
C LYS A 175 -18.67 12.95 1.85
N ALA A 176 -19.53 13.11 0.84
CA ALA A 176 -20.25 12.00 0.22
C ALA A 176 -19.29 10.96 -0.41
N ARG A 177 -18.21 11.40 -1.05
CA ARG A 177 -17.17 10.46 -1.59
C ARG A 177 -16.49 9.67 -0.49
N ARG A 178 -16.09 10.35 0.57
CA ARG A 178 -15.49 9.70 1.74
C ARG A 178 -16.44 8.66 2.34
N ASP A 179 -17.68 9.07 2.61
CA ASP A 179 -18.68 8.21 3.24
C ASP A 179 -18.98 7.00 2.35
N ALA A 180 -19.01 7.17 1.02
CA ALA A 180 -19.16 6.07 0.07
C ALA A 180 -17.97 5.09 0.10
N HIS A 181 -16.73 5.60 0.20
CA HIS A 181 -15.54 4.76 0.32
C HIS A 181 -15.53 3.96 1.63
N MET A 182 -15.82 4.63 2.76
CA MET A 182 -15.86 3.98 4.05
C MET A 182 -16.99 2.94 4.14
N LYS A 183 -18.16 3.27 3.62
CA LYS A 183 -19.28 2.32 3.56
C LYS A 183 -18.94 1.08 2.74
N PHE A 184 -18.31 1.25 1.58
CA PHE A 184 -17.88 0.10 0.77
C PHE A 184 -16.90 -0.79 1.55
N ALA A 185 -15.90 -0.18 2.21
CA ALA A 185 -14.96 -0.93 3.03
C ALA A 185 -15.67 -1.65 4.20
N GLU A 186 -16.62 -0.98 4.86
CA GLU A 186 -17.42 -1.58 5.94
C GLU A 186 -18.24 -2.77 5.45
N ASP A 187 -18.98 -2.62 4.35
CA ASP A 187 -19.81 -3.68 3.78
C ASP A 187 -18.92 -4.91 3.44
N ARG A 188 -17.76 -4.70 2.84
CA ARG A 188 -16.82 -5.78 2.49
C ARG A 188 -16.16 -6.45 3.70
N VAL A 189 -15.75 -5.67 4.70
CA VAL A 189 -15.17 -6.22 5.93
C VAL A 189 -16.21 -7.04 6.70
N ARG A 190 -17.46 -6.57 6.77
CA ARG A 190 -18.56 -7.33 7.38
C ARG A 190 -18.80 -8.64 6.64
N GLU A 191 -18.97 -8.59 5.32
CA GLU A 191 -19.14 -9.76 4.46
C GLU A 191 -18.00 -10.76 4.68
N ARG A 192 -16.71 -10.29 4.65
CA ARG A 192 -15.54 -11.14 4.87
C ARG A 192 -15.50 -11.74 6.30
N SER A 193 -15.92 -11.01 7.32
CA SER A 193 -15.92 -11.48 8.70
C SER A 193 -16.94 -12.60 8.96
N GLU A 194 -17.97 -12.69 8.13
CA GLU A 194 -18.98 -13.76 8.19
C GLU A 194 -18.52 -15.05 7.49
N TRP A 195 -17.48 -14.98 6.65
CA TRP A 195 -16.99 -16.16 5.95
C TRP A 195 -16.16 -17.05 6.88
N LYS A 196 -16.60 -18.26 7.07
CA LYS A 196 -15.84 -19.34 7.70
C LYS A 196 -14.99 -20.01 6.63
N THR A 197 -13.75 -19.61 6.49
CA THR A 197 -12.84 -20.13 5.47
C THR A 197 -11.40 -20.07 5.96
N ASP A 198 -10.61 -21.07 5.60
CA ASP A 198 -9.16 -21.15 5.86
C ASP A 198 -8.35 -20.39 4.79
N ARG A 199 -8.96 -19.42 4.12
CA ARG A 199 -8.32 -18.63 3.08
C ARG A 199 -7.17 -17.80 3.66
N PRO A 200 -5.94 -17.88 3.08
CA PRO A 200 -4.78 -17.17 3.58
C PRO A 200 -4.74 -15.71 3.09
N ASP A 201 -5.85 -14.98 3.23
CA ASP A 201 -5.86 -13.53 3.02
C ASP A 201 -5.45 -12.79 4.31
N LEU A 202 -5.28 -11.47 4.20
CA LEU A 202 -4.82 -10.67 5.35
C LEU A 202 -5.73 -10.82 6.57
N TRP A 203 -7.06 -10.83 6.37
CA TRP A 203 -8.00 -10.93 7.49
C TRP A 203 -8.02 -12.30 8.12
N GLY A 204 -7.96 -13.38 7.35
CA GLY A 204 -7.86 -14.74 7.91
C GLY A 204 -6.67 -14.83 8.85
N LEU A 205 -5.49 -14.44 8.38
CA LEU A 205 -4.24 -14.49 9.14
C LEU A 205 -4.23 -13.54 10.35
N ILE A 206 -4.88 -12.36 10.25
CA ILE A 206 -5.00 -11.42 11.37
C ILE A 206 -6.01 -11.91 12.40
N MET A 207 -7.11 -12.51 11.99
CA MET A 207 -8.12 -13.05 12.89
C MET A 207 -7.57 -14.25 13.66
N ASP A 208 -6.85 -15.15 13.01
CA ASP A 208 -6.16 -16.28 13.65
C ASP A 208 -5.15 -15.81 14.70
N ALA A 209 -4.30 -14.83 14.32
CA ALA A 209 -3.34 -14.23 15.24
C ALA A 209 -4.02 -13.49 16.43
N SER A 210 -5.20 -12.94 16.20
CA SER A 210 -5.98 -12.26 17.23
C SER A 210 -6.50 -13.23 18.29
N ASP A 211 -6.93 -14.41 17.87
CA ASP A 211 -7.42 -15.45 18.78
C ASP A 211 -6.27 -16.02 19.64
N GLU A 212 -5.10 -16.23 19.05
CA GLU A 212 -3.90 -16.66 19.79
C GLU A 212 -3.45 -15.62 20.82
N LYS A 213 -3.44 -14.34 20.48
CA LYS A 213 -2.92 -13.25 21.33
C LYS A 213 -3.94 -12.62 22.26
N LYS A 214 -5.22 -13.01 22.18
CA LYS A 214 -6.35 -12.38 22.91
C LYS A 214 -6.45 -10.87 22.68
N ALA A 215 -5.91 -10.37 21.56
CA ALA A 215 -5.93 -8.98 21.15
C ALA A 215 -6.70 -8.88 19.83
N ARG A 216 -7.86 -8.25 19.84
CA ARG A 216 -8.74 -8.12 18.67
C ARG A 216 -8.81 -6.67 18.22
N LEU A 217 -8.84 -6.49 16.89
CA LEU A 217 -9.21 -5.21 16.30
C LEU A 217 -10.72 -5.00 16.43
N SER A 218 -11.15 -3.78 16.73
CA SER A 218 -12.55 -3.40 16.59
C SER A 218 -12.97 -3.43 15.11
N LEU A 219 -14.27 -3.52 14.85
CA LEU A 219 -14.78 -3.46 13.48
C LEU A 219 -14.33 -2.15 12.79
N ASP A 220 -14.39 -1.02 13.50
CA ASP A 220 -13.98 0.28 12.95
C ASP A 220 -12.48 0.31 12.62
N GLN A 221 -11.63 -0.31 13.45
CA GLN A 221 -10.21 -0.48 13.15
C GLN A 221 -9.98 -1.40 11.93
N MET A 222 -10.75 -2.46 11.80
CA MET A 222 -10.69 -3.34 10.63
C MET A 222 -11.08 -2.59 9.36
N VAL A 223 -12.19 -1.84 9.39
CA VAL A 223 -12.67 -1.04 8.26
C VAL A 223 -11.67 0.04 7.88
N GLY A 224 -11.14 0.80 8.85
CA GLY A 224 -10.15 1.84 8.62
C GLY A 224 -8.88 1.29 7.98
N ASN A 225 -8.34 0.19 8.50
CA ASN A 225 -7.15 -0.45 7.97
C ASN A 225 -7.38 -1.11 6.60
N ALA A 226 -8.54 -1.72 6.35
CA ALA A 226 -8.86 -2.27 5.04
C ALA A 226 -8.96 -1.17 3.97
N ALA A 227 -9.64 -0.06 4.28
CA ALA A 227 -9.70 1.12 3.41
C ALA A 227 -8.31 1.69 3.13
N LEU A 228 -7.45 1.77 4.15
CA LEU A 228 -6.06 2.20 4.02
C LEU A 228 -5.26 1.27 3.11
N PHE A 229 -5.32 -0.04 3.32
CA PHE A 229 -4.56 -1.01 2.53
C PHE A 229 -4.93 -0.97 1.05
N MET A 230 -6.20 -0.75 0.73
CA MET A 230 -6.64 -0.57 -0.65
C MET A 230 -5.97 0.63 -1.32
N VAL A 231 -5.84 1.74 -0.60
CA VAL A 231 -5.20 2.96 -1.13
C VAL A 231 -3.70 2.77 -1.24
N VAL A 232 -3.05 2.43 -0.13
CA VAL A 232 -1.58 2.42 -0.03
C VAL A 232 -0.98 1.27 -0.85
N GLY A 233 -1.59 0.09 -0.80
CA GLY A 233 -1.07 -1.10 -1.49
C GLY A 233 -1.27 -1.06 -3.00
N SER A 234 -2.27 -0.34 -3.51
CA SER A 234 -2.56 -0.31 -4.94
C SER A 234 -1.72 0.74 -5.67
N GLU A 235 -1.83 2.00 -5.31
CA GLU A 235 -1.22 3.13 -6.03
C GLU A 235 0.31 3.06 -6.05
N THR A 236 0.93 2.78 -4.89
CA THR A 236 2.39 2.72 -4.78
C THR A 236 2.97 1.57 -5.59
N THR A 237 2.36 0.39 -5.51
CA THR A 237 2.79 -0.79 -6.26
C THR A 237 2.65 -0.58 -7.76
N ALA A 238 1.51 -0.08 -8.22
CA ALA A 238 1.29 0.22 -9.63
C ALA A 238 2.28 1.26 -10.17
N THR A 239 2.61 2.27 -9.37
CA THR A 239 3.61 3.30 -9.73
C THR A 239 5.00 2.69 -9.93
N VAL A 240 5.45 1.83 -8.99
CA VAL A 240 6.75 1.15 -9.10
C VAL A 240 6.78 0.23 -10.33
N LEU A 241 5.74 -0.57 -10.56
CA LEU A 241 5.65 -1.45 -11.72
C LEU A 241 5.67 -0.67 -13.03
N SER A 242 4.90 0.43 -13.11
CA SER A 242 4.86 1.31 -14.29
C SER A 242 6.21 1.97 -14.55
N GLY A 243 6.84 2.49 -13.50
CA GLY A 243 8.17 3.11 -13.57
C GLY A 243 9.23 2.10 -14.00
N THR A 244 9.18 0.88 -13.46
CA THR A 244 10.10 -0.21 -13.81
C THR A 244 9.99 -0.54 -15.28
N LEU A 245 8.79 -0.78 -15.77
CA LEU A 245 8.59 -1.11 -17.19
C LEU A 245 9.03 0.04 -18.11
N TYR A 246 8.64 1.28 -17.78
CA TYR A 246 9.03 2.47 -18.55
C TYR A 246 10.55 2.61 -18.65
N LEU A 247 11.26 2.52 -17.52
CA LEU A 247 12.72 2.68 -17.50
C LEU A 247 13.44 1.55 -18.22
N LEU A 248 12.96 0.31 -18.09
CA LEU A 248 13.51 -0.83 -18.81
C LEU A 248 13.29 -0.73 -20.33
N LEU A 249 12.11 -0.30 -20.77
CA LEU A 249 11.83 -0.06 -22.21
C LEU A 249 12.69 1.06 -22.79
N LYS A 250 12.99 2.10 -22.01
CA LYS A 250 13.91 3.19 -22.42
C LYS A 250 15.37 2.76 -22.44
N ASN A 251 15.72 1.65 -21.78
CA ASN A 251 17.09 1.17 -21.62
C ASN A 251 17.19 -0.31 -22.01
N PRO A 252 17.17 -0.67 -23.30
CA PRO A 252 17.12 -2.07 -23.74
C PRO A 252 18.24 -2.96 -23.20
N LYS A 253 19.43 -2.39 -22.96
CA LYS A 253 20.57 -3.13 -22.35
C LYS A 253 20.23 -3.65 -20.95
N PHE A 254 19.54 -2.86 -20.15
CA PHE A 254 19.14 -3.28 -18.78
C PHE A 254 17.98 -4.28 -18.83
N MET A 255 17.06 -4.10 -19.78
CA MET A 255 15.98 -5.07 -20.03
C MET A 255 16.57 -6.44 -20.42
N GLU A 256 17.53 -6.47 -21.33
CA GLU A 256 18.14 -7.72 -21.79
C GLU A 256 18.89 -8.42 -20.65
N LYS A 257 19.64 -7.66 -19.84
CA LYS A 257 20.33 -8.21 -18.67
C LYS A 257 19.35 -8.80 -17.63
N LEU A 258 18.21 -8.14 -17.41
CA LEU A 258 17.17 -8.66 -16.51
C LEU A 258 16.55 -9.94 -17.09
N LYS A 259 16.26 -9.98 -18.38
CA LYS A 259 15.77 -11.18 -19.05
C LYS A 259 16.73 -12.36 -18.90
N GLN A 260 18.04 -12.12 -19.06
CA GLN A 260 19.06 -13.14 -18.90
C GLN A 260 19.09 -13.67 -17.46
N GLU A 261 19.02 -12.77 -16.45
CA GLU A 261 18.96 -13.22 -15.05
C GLU A 261 17.75 -14.11 -14.80
N VAL A 262 16.57 -13.69 -15.25
CA VAL A 262 15.33 -14.46 -15.07
C VAL A 262 15.43 -15.83 -15.76
N HIS A 263 15.90 -15.89 -17.02
CA HIS A 263 16.04 -17.14 -17.74
C HIS A 263 17.07 -18.10 -17.14
N ASN A 264 18.16 -17.55 -16.60
CA ASN A 264 19.21 -18.36 -15.97
C ASN A 264 18.78 -18.93 -14.61
N ASN A 265 17.83 -18.33 -13.94
CA ASN A 265 17.37 -18.74 -12.60
C ASN A 265 16.04 -19.49 -12.62
N SER A 266 15.35 -19.56 -13.76
CA SER A 266 14.05 -20.20 -13.88
C SER A 266 13.85 -20.75 -15.28
N SER A 267 13.67 -22.06 -15.40
CA SER A 267 13.40 -22.74 -16.67
C SER A 267 11.91 -22.80 -16.97
N SER A 268 11.07 -22.59 -15.97
CA SER A 268 9.62 -22.61 -16.11
C SER A 268 8.96 -21.53 -15.23
N LYS A 269 7.69 -21.24 -15.53
CA LYS A 269 6.88 -20.29 -14.76
C LYS A 269 6.63 -20.76 -13.32
N GLU A 270 6.55 -22.05 -13.12
CA GLU A 270 6.32 -22.70 -11.82
C GLU A 270 7.52 -22.54 -10.89
N GLU A 271 8.73 -22.49 -11.44
CA GLU A 271 9.97 -22.28 -10.68
C GLU A 271 10.14 -20.85 -10.17
N MET A 272 9.41 -19.89 -10.74
CA MET A 272 9.38 -18.50 -10.25
C MET A 272 8.47 -18.34 -9.02
N ALA A 273 8.73 -19.10 -7.97
CA ALA A 273 8.06 -18.94 -6.68
C ALA A 273 8.59 -17.71 -5.91
N ILE A 274 7.78 -17.20 -4.98
CA ILE A 274 8.19 -16.07 -4.12
C ILE A 274 9.54 -16.32 -3.43
N GLU A 275 9.83 -17.57 -3.06
CA GLU A 275 11.10 -17.96 -2.43
C GLU A 275 12.33 -17.86 -3.37
N ALA A 276 12.12 -17.87 -4.68
CA ALA A 276 13.18 -17.73 -5.67
C ALA A 276 13.53 -16.24 -5.93
N LEU A 277 12.59 -15.31 -5.70
CA LEU A 277 12.76 -13.89 -6.01
C LEU A 277 13.98 -13.25 -5.33
N PRO A 278 14.33 -13.54 -4.06
CA PRO A 278 15.52 -12.96 -3.42
C PRO A 278 16.86 -13.38 -4.10
N LYS A 279 16.86 -14.40 -4.93
CA LYS A 279 18.03 -14.84 -5.69
C LYS A 279 18.27 -13.97 -6.94
N LEU A 280 17.25 -13.24 -7.38
CA LEU A 280 17.30 -12.33 -8.52
C LEU A 280 17.89 -10.99 -8.08
N THR A 281 19.21 -10.96 -7.94
CA THR A 281 19.92 -9.78 -7.39
C THR A 281 19.86 -8.58 -8.32
N TYR A 282 19.85 -8.82 -9.64
CA TYR A 282 19.72 -7.73 -10.60
C TYR A 282 18.31 -7.17 -10.64
N LEU A 283 17.27 -8.00 -10.53
CA LEU A 283 15.89 -7.54 -10.36
C LEU A 283 15.77 -6.66 -9.12
N SER A 284 16.33 -7.08 -7.99
CA SER A 284 16.33 -6.28 -6.75
C SER A 284 16.99 -4.91 -6.97
N ALA A 285 18.16 -4.88 -7.61
CA ALA A 285 18.85 -3.63 -7.93
C ALA A 285 18.05 -2.72 -8.88
N VAL A 286 17.33 -3.28 -9.85
CA VAL A 286 16.43 -2.53 -10.73
C VAL A 286 15.29 -1.91 -9.94
N LEU A 287 14.66 -2.66 -9.05
CA LEU A 287 13.56 -2.16 -8.21
C LEU A 287 14.03 -1.06 -7.25
N ASP A 288 15.19 -1.23 -6.61
CA ASP A 288 15.79 -0.22 -5.73
C ASP A 288 16.05 1.09 -6.48
N GLU A 289 16.60 1.00 -7.69
CA GLU A 289 16.87 2.19 -8.51
C GLU A 289 15.57 2.87 -8.97
N VAL A 290 14.56 2.09 -9.36
CA VAL A 290 13.24 2.64 -9.72
C VAL A 290 12.63 3.35 -8.51
N MET A 291 12.64 2.76 -7.33
CA MET A 291 12.14 3.39 -6.11
C MET A 291 12.91 4.68 -5.79
N ARG A 292 14.24 4.68 -5.98
CA ARG A 292 15.07 5.88 -5.79
C ARG A 292 14.68 7.02 -6.74
N ILE A 293 14.36 6.69 -7.99
CA ILE A 293 13.97 7.68 -9.01
C ILE A 293 12.53 8.15 -8.79
N CYS A 294 11.60 7.22 -8.57
CA CYS A 294 10.18 7.52 -8.45
C CYS A 294 9.82 8.25 -7.15
N GLN A 295 10.55 8.02 -6.05
CA GLN A 295 10.32 8.74 -4.79
C GLN A 295 10.49 10.26 -4.91
N ARG A 296 11.28 10.74 -5.87
CA ARG A 296 11.44 12.19 -6.12
C ARG A 296 10.20 12.81 -6.78
N SER A 297 9.28 12.00 -7.27
CA SER A 297 8.08 12.47 -8.00
C SER A 297 6.80 12.41 -7.15
N ALA A 298 6.86 11.85 -5.94
CA ALA A 298 5.70 11.58 -5.08
C ALA A 298 5.59 12.52 -3.87
N ILE A 299 6.42 13.58 -3.79
CA ILE A 299 6.36 14.60 -2.72
C ILE A 299 6.02 15.98 -3.30
#